data_73be88f283096b04150df0d4e67ada8c
#
_entry.id   73be88f283096b04150df0d4e67ada8c
#
_cell.length_a   1.000
_cell.length_b   1.000
_cell.length_c   1.000
_cell.angle_alpha   90.00
_cell.angle_beta   90.00
_cell.angle_gamma   90.00
#
_symmetry.space_group_name_H-M   'P 1'
#
loop_
_entity.id
_entity.type
_entity.pdbx_description
1 polymer ?
#
loop_
_entity_poly.entity_id
_entity_poly.type
_entity_poly.pdbx_seq_one_letter_code
_entity_poly.pdbx_strand_id
1 'polypeptide(L)'
;MRITEKRRLESALRERFRSERPSAGANAGHAGAAAALAAAEAARVSGSGFGAGDLARAAVRFSPRAFWAAPAAVAALALALALSGAPAHEAHAALVASGPVLVAACLAGVVRARSCLMQELEASCPSNAAAVACARLAVLGGATLLSLAFACAACAAIVPAGAAAAYALAPYLVSAAGGLMLARRAASADATAAAVIWSAGVCALCLLLRVAAPAAYSAGAVWAWAAVSAAGALWLAREAAGWLRLCAQGGVASESARRARAF
;
A
#
# COMPACT_ATOMS: atom_id res chain seq x y z
N MET A 1 1.27 25.23 32.39
CA MET A 1 0.87 24.15 33.32
C MET A 1 2.07 23.81 34.20
N ARG A 2 1.98 24.06 35.52
CA ARG A 2 3.13 23.92 36.45
C ARG A 2 3.38 22.41 36.69
N ILE A 3 4.66 22.02 36.78
CA ILE A 3 5.12 20.62 36.98
C ILE A 3 4.42 19.96 38.20
N THR A 4 4.09 20.76 39.23
CA THR A 4 3.36 20.35 40.42
C THR A 4 1.90 19.95 40.16
N GLU A 5 1.21 20.60 39.21
CA GLU A 5 -0.16 20.26 38.81
C GLU A 5 -0.22 18.96 38.02
N LYS A 6 0.76 18.74 37.13
CA LYS A 6 0.87 17.48 36.35
C LYS A 6 1.05 16.28 37.28
N ARG A 7 1.93 16.38 38.27
CA ARG A 7 2.15 15.30 39.25
C ARG A 7 0.91 15.03 40.13
N ARG A 8 0.16 16.07 40.51
CA ARG A 8 -1.11 15.91 41.26
C ARG A 8 -2.18 15.22 40.39
N LEU A 9 -2.27 15.59 39.12
CA LEU A 9 -3.21 14.95 38.21
C LEU A 9 -2.86 13.48 37.97
N GLU A 10 -1.58 13.16 37.77
CA GLU A 10 -1.10 11.79 37.61
C GLU A 10 -1.34 10.94 38.86
N SER A 11 -1.15 11.48 40.07
CA SER A 11 -1.43 10.76 41.30
C SER A 11 -2.92 10.52 41.52
N ALA A 12 -3.76 11.52 41.26
CA ALA A 12 -5.21 11.39 41.36
C ALA A 12 -5.78 10.39 40.33
N LEU A 13 -5.25 10.37 39.11
CA LEU A 13 -5.61 9.37 38.08
C LEU A 13 -5.19 7.95 38.51
N ARG A 14 -3.98 7.79 39.04
CA ARG A 14 -3.52 6.46 39.52
C ARG A 14 -4.36 5.95 40.67
N GLU A 15 -4.80 6.81 41.58
CA GLU A 15 -5.63 6.47 42.72
C GLU A 15 -7.04 6.07 42.29
N ARG A 16 -7.61 6.79 41.32
CA ARG A 16 -8.90 6.47 40.71
C ARG A 16 -8.86 5.13 39.95
N PHE A 17 -7.85 4.89 39.13
CA PHE A 17 -7.68 3.59 38.48
C PHE A 17 -7.38 2.43 39.44
N ARG A 18 -6.82 2.73 40.62
CA ARG A 18 -6.59 1.72 41.67
C ARG A 18 -7.88 1.38 42.43
N SER A 19 -8.74 2.37 42.68
CA SER A 19 -10.04 2.17 43.35
C SER A 19 -11.08 1.52 42.42
N GLU A 20 -10.97 1.74 41.12
CA GLU A 20 -11.82 1.08 40.10
C GLU A 20 -11.37 -0.34 39.74
N ARG A 21 -10.27 -0.86 40.35
CA ARG A 21 -9.88 -2.27 40.18
C ARG A 21 -10.90 -3.16 40.87
N PRO A 22 -11.72 -3.92 40.08
CA PRO A 22 -12.66 -4.88 40.70
C PRO A 22 -11.89 -5.91 41.52
N SER A 23 -12.36 -6.23 42.69
CA SER A 23 -11.79 -7.27 43.54
C SER A 23 -11.74 -8.62 42.79
N ALA A 24 -10.63 -9.33 42.92
CA ALA A 24 -10.32 -10.54 42.14
C ALA A 24 -11.38 -11.67 42.26
N GLY A 25 -12.30 -11.60 43.22
CA GLY A 25 -13.36 -12.60 43.41
C GLY A 25 -14.65 -12.36 42.60
N ALA A 26 -14.90 -11.10 42.15
CA ALA A 26 -16.11 -10.79 41.36
C ALA A 26 -15.89 -11.03 39.85
N ASN A 27 -14.66 -11.31 39.43
CA ASN A 27 -14.27 -11.26 38.02
C ASN A 27 -14.52 -12.52 37.21
N ALA A 28 -14.72 -13.71 37.84
CA ALA A 28 -14.89 -14.94 37.04
C ALA A 28 -16.23 -14.94 36.26
N GLY A 29 -17.30 -14.43 36.89
CA GLY A 29 -18.61 -14.32 36.22
C GLY A 29 -18.66 -13.19 35.16
N HIS A 30 -18.04 -12.06 35.47
CA HIS A 30 -18.00 -10.92 34.54
C HIS A 30 -17.03 -11.16 33.38
N ALA A 31 -15.92 -11.87 33.57
CA ALA A 31 -15.02 -12.27 32.50
C ALA A 31 -15.68 -13.23 31.51
N GLY A 32 -16.48 -14.19 32.01
CA GLY A 32 -17.27 -15.07 31.16
C GLY A 32 -18.36 -14.34 30.39
N ALA A 33 -19.10 -13.41 31.03
CA ALA A 33 -20.10 -12.60 30.38
C ALA A 33 -19.49 -11.62 29.33
N ALA A 34 -18.34 -11.00 29.66
CA ALA A 34 -17.63 -10.14 28.74
C ALA A 34 -17.06 -10.93 27.55
N ALA A 35 -16.53 -12.13 27.77
CA ALA A 35 -16.08 -13.01 26.70
C ALA A 35 -17.24 -13.50 25.81
N ALA A 36 -18.40 -13.81 26.40
CA ALA A 36 -19.60 -14.19 25.66
C ALA A 36 -20.17 -13.02 24.85
N LEU A 37 -20.19 -11.79 25.41
CA LEU A 37 -20.57 -10.59 24.68
C LEU A 37 -19.59 -10.26 23.55
N ALA A 38 -18.30 -10.37 23.78
CA ALA A 38 -17.28 -10.20 22.75
C ALA A 38 -17.37 -11.27 21.65
N ALA A 39 -17.69 -12.51 22.00
CA ALA A 39 -17.91 -13.58 21.03
C ALA A 39 -19.22 -13.37 20.23
N ALA A 40 -20.32 -12.91 20.89
CA ALA A 40 -21.56 -12.59 20.23
C ALA A 40 -21.42 -11.36 19.30
N GLU A 41 -20.65 -10.36 19.72
CA GLU A 41 -20.35 -9.19 18.88
C GLU A 41 -19.45 -9.58 17.70
N ALA A 42 -18.43 -10.42 17.92
CA ALA A 42 -17.61 -10.98 16.84
C ALA A 42 -18.45 -11.83 15.87
N ALA A 43 -19.42 -12.60 16.35
CA ALA A 43 -20.35 -13.36 15.51
C ALA A 43 -21.32 -12.44 14.74
N ARG A 44 -21.82 -11.36 15.35
CA ARG A 44 -22.63 -10.34 14.69
C ARG A 44 -21.85 -9.62 13.59
N VAL A 45 -20.61 -9.24 13.89
CA VAL A 45 -19.71 -8.58 12.94
C VAL A 45 -19.31 -9.53 11.82
N SER A 46 -19.15 -10.82 12.09
CA SER A 46 -18.94 -11.86 11.07
C SER A 46 -20.20 -12.14 10.24
N GLY A 47 -21.39 -11.92 10.81
CA GLY A 47 -22.68 -12.09 10.15
C GLY A 47 -23.15 -10.87 9.35
N SER A 48 -22.76 -9.64 9.74
CA SER A 48 -22.93 -8.43 8.94
C SER A 48 -21.75 -8.34 7.97
N GLY A 49 -21.79 -9.15 6.91
CA GLY A 49 -20.70 -9.28 5.97
C GLY A 49 -20.31 -7.93 5.38
N PHE A 50 -19.27 -7.32 5.95
CA PHE A 50 -18.48 -6.32 5.22
C PHE A 50 -17.91 -7.02 4.00
N GLY A 51 -18.63 -6.91 2.89
CA GLY A 51 -18.21 -7.52 1.63
C GLY A 51 -16.88 -6.91 1.17
N ALA A 52 -16.13 -7.67 0.40
CA ALA A 52 -14.92 -7.15 -0.25
C ALA A 52 -15.19 -5.83 -1.02
N GLY A 53 -16.41 -5.66 -1.54
CA GLY A 53 -16.88 -4.45 -2.20
C GLY A 53 -16.98 -3.23 -1.25
N ASP A 54 -17.39 -3.43 -0.01
CA ASP A 54 -17.50 -2.34 0.97
C ASP A 54 -16.12 -1.88 1.43
N LEU A 55 -15.19 -2.83 1.62
CA LEU A 55 -13.78 -2.52 1.91
C LEU A 55 -13.12 -1.79 0.74
N ALA A 56 -13.39 -2.21 -0.51
CA ALA A 56 -12.88 -1.52 -1.69
C ALA A 56 -13.45 -0.10 -1.81
N ARG A 57 -14.76 0.07 -1.61
CA ARG A 57 -15.41 1.40 -1.61
C ARG A 57 -14.85 2.30 -0.52
N ALA A 58 -14.64 1.77 0.68
CA ALA A 58 -13.99 2.48 1.77
C ALA A 58 -12.56 2.86 1.39
N ALA A 59 -11.77 1.94 0.83
CA ALA A 59 -10.41 2.21 0.39
C ALA A 59 -10.35 3.34 -0.66
N VAL A 60 -11.26 3.37 -1.62
CA VAL A 60 -11.38 4.47 -2.60
C VAL A 60 -11.73 5.80 -1.90
N ARG A 61 -12.74 5.78 -1.02
CA ARG A 61 -13.25 6.99 -0.36
C ARG A 61 -12.22 7.63 0.56
N PHE A 62 -11.40 6.82 1.25
CA PHE A 62 -10.38 7.27 2.18
C PHE A 62 -8.99 7.44 1.52
N SER A 63 -8.87 7.19 0.21
CA SER A 63 -7.64 7.47 -0.52
C SER A 63 -7.44 8.98 -0.68
N PRO A 64 -6.22 9.50 -0.45
CA PRO A 64 -5.95 10.92 -0.60
C PRO A 64 -6.20 11.35 -2.06
N ARG A 65 -6.86 12.51 -2.26
CA ARG A 65 -7.15 13.03 -3.60
C ARG A 65 -5.90 13.17 -4.46
N ALA A 66 -4.76 13.49 -3.85
CA ALA A 66 -3.47 13.60 -4.52
C ALA A 66 -3.02 12.29 -5.19
N PHE A 67 -3.45 11.12 -4.69
CA PHE A 67 -3.16 9.84 -5.33
C PHE A 67 -3.73 9.77 -6.74
N TRP A 68 -4.96 10.23 -6.94
CA TRP A 68 -5.65 10.15 -8.23
C TRP A 68 -5.06 11.05 -9.30
N ALA A 69 -4.27 12.06 -8.89
CA ALA A 69 -3.61 12.96 -9.83
C ALA A 69 -2.57 12.23 -10.71
N ALA A 70 -1.81 11.27 -10.14
CA ALA A 70 -0.78 10.55 -10.90
C ALA A 70 -1.37 9.62 -11.99
N PRO A 71 -2.35 8.74 -11.70
CA PRO A 71 -3.07 7.98 -12.72
C PRO A 71 -3.70 8.86 -13.80
N ALA A 72 -4.34 9.97 -13.40
CA ALA A 72 -4.96 10.91 -14.34
C ALA A 72 -3.92 11.60 -15.23
N ALA A 73 -2.78 12.03 -14.67
CA ALA A 73 -1.70 12.66 -15.41
C ALA A 73 -1.06 11.70 -16.42
N VAL A 74 -0.83 10.44 -16.02
CA VAL A 74 -0.29 9.41 -16.94
C VAL A 74 -1.28 9.13 -18.08
N ALA A 75 -2.56 9.00 -17.78
CA ALA A 75 -3.59 8.79 -18.79
C ALA A 75 -3.71 9.98 -19.76
N ALA A 76 -3.69 11.21 -19.22
CA ALA A 76 -3.74 12.43 -20.03
C ALA A 76 -2.49 12.58 -20.92
N LEU A 77 -1.29 12.28 -20.38
CA LEU A 77 -0.06 12.31 -21.16
C LEU A 77 -0.09 11.28 -22.30
N ALA A 78 -0.49 10.05 -22.02
CA ALA A 78 -0.59 9.00 -23.03
C ALA A 78 -1.57 9.38 -24.14
N LEU A 79 -2.73 9.94 -23.77
CA LEU A 79 -3.71 10.43 -24.74
C LEU A 79 -3.17 11.60 -25.56
N ALA A 80 -2.49 12.56 -24.93
CA ALA A 80 -1.89 13.70 -25.62
C ALA A 80 -0.84 13.25 -26.65
N LEU A 81 0.03 12.28 -26.31
CA LEU A 81 1.00 11.70 -27.22
C LEU A 81 0.32 10.97 -28.39
N ALA A 82 -0.74 10.22 -28.12
CA ALA A 82 -1.50 9.54 -29.16
C ALA A 82 -2.17 10.52 -30.16
N LEU A 83 -2.75 11.61 -29.64
CA LEU A 83 -3.45 12.60 -30.45
C LEU A 83 -2.48 13.54 -31.23
N SER A 84 -1.31 13.83 -30.65
CA SER A 84 -0.30 14.68 -31.31
C SER A 84 0.47 13.98 -32.42
N GLY A 85 0.30 12.65 -32.58
CA GLY A 85 1.13 11.88 -33.52
C GLY A 85 2.60 11.88 -33.14
N ALA A 86 2.89 11.89 -31.83
CA ALA A 86 4.25 11.95 -31.31
C ALA A 86 5.11 10.80 -31.87
N PRO A 87 6.42 11.03 -32.04
CA PRO A 87 7.31 10.00 -32.56
C PRO A 87 7.41 8.84 -31.56
N ALA A 88 7.60 7.61 -32.07
CA ALA A 88 7.63 6.38 -31.26
C ALA A 88 8.62 6.44 -30.10
N HIS A 89 9.68 7.22 -30.24
CA HIS A 89 10.68 7.37 -29.18
C HIS A 89 10.15 8.13 -27.96
N GLU A 90 9.27 9.09 -28.10
CA GLU A 90 8.63 9.80 -26.99
C GLU A 90 7.60 8.91 -26.29
N ALA A 91 6.78 8.20 -27.07
CA ALA A 91 5.82 7.25 -26.54
C ALA A 91 6.50 6.16 -25.70
N HIS A 92 7.64 5.62 -26.17
CA HIS A 92 8.44 4.68 -25.40
C HIS A 92 8.96 5.30 -24.08
N ALA A 93 9.48 6.53 -24.09
CA ALA A 93 9.96 7.18 -22.89
C ALA A 93 8.84 7.38 -21.86
N ALA A 94 7.68 7.83 -22.32
CA ALA A 94 6.52 8.04 -21.47
C ALA A 94 6.02 6.72 -20.86
N LEU A 95 5.96 5.63 -21.63
CA LEU A 95 5.56 4.32 -21.15
C LEU A 95 6.52 3.77 -20.09
N VAL A 96 7.82 3.86 -20.34
CA VAL A 96 8.86 3.41 -19.41
C VAL A 96 8.83 4.20 -18.10
N ALA A 97 8.64 5.53 -18.16
CA ALA A 97 8.59 6.38 -16.97
C ALA A 97 7.27 6.26 -16.20
N SER A 98 6.16 5.96 -16.89
CA SER A 98 4.82 5.90 -16.28
C SER A 98 4.73 4.85 -15.15
N GLY A 99 5.34 3.69 -15.34
CA GLY A 99 5.34 2.61 -14.34
C GLY A 99 5.89 3.03 -12.98
N PRO A 100 7.16 3.46 -12.89
CA PRO A 100 7.77 3.93 -11.64
C PRO A 100 7.03 5.12 -11.01
N VAL A 101 6.53 6.06 -11.81
CA VAL A 101 5.77 7.23 -11.31
C VAL A 101 4.46 6.78 -10.64
N LEU A 102 3.71 5.89 -11.28
CA LEU A 102 2.48 5.32 -10.72
C LEU A 102 2.75 4.55 -9.43
N VAL A 103 3.83 3.78 -9.38
CA VAL A 103 4.24 3.05 -8.17
C VAL A 103 4.63 4.00 -7.04
N ALA A 104 5.39 5.05 -7.32
CA ALA A 104 5.75 6.04 -6.30
C ALA A 104 4.51 6.67 -5.66
N ALA A 105 3.51 7.05 -6.47
CA ALA A 105 2.24 7.57 -5.98
C ALA A 105 1.44 6.53 -5.18
N CYS A 106 1.39 5.29 -5.64
CA CYS A 106 0.71 4.18 -4.96
C CYS A 106 1.33 3.91 -3.58
N LEU A 107 2.64 3.72 -3.53
CA LEU A 107 3.36 3.42 -2.29
C LEU A 107 3.31 4.59 -1.30
N ALA A 108 3.39 5.83 -1.78
CA ALA A 108 3.18 7.00 -0.92
C ALA A 108 1.80 6.97 -0.26
N GLY A 109 0.75 6.55 -0.97
CA GLY A 109 -0.60 6.37 -0.43
C GLY A 109 -0.70 5.25 0.60
N VAL A 110 -0.07 4.09 0.32
CA VAL A 110 -0.09 2.91 1.20
C VAL A 110 0.72 3.15 2.48
N VAL A 111 1.93 3.71 2.36
CA VAL A 111 2.85 3.89 3.49
C VAL A 111 2.39 5.03 4.40
N ARG A 112 1.89 6.14 3.84
CA ARG A 112 1.37 7.27 4.62
C ARG A 112 0.24 6.88 5.56
N ALA A 113 -0.57 5.91 5.18
CA ALA A 113 -1.63 5.37 6.05
C ALA A 113 -1.07 4.73 7.33
N ARG A 114 0.15 4.12 7.27
CA ARG A 114 0.82 3.56 8.45
C ARG A 114 1.42 4.62 9.36
N SER A 115 1.95 5.72 8.81
CA SER A 115 2.62 6.78 9.58
C SER A 115 1.65 7.69 10.33
N CYS A 116 0.36 7.73 9.94
CA CYS A 116 -0.63 8.63 10.53
C CYS A 116 -1.34 8.06 11.78
N LEU A 117 -0.73 7.13 12.55
CA LEU A 117 -1.30 6.53 13.78
C LEU A 117 -2.69 5.90 13.58
N MET A 118 -3.11 5.68 12.33
CA MET A 118 -4.37 5.01 11.99
C MET A 118 -4.37 3.54 12.44
N GLN A 119 -3.21 2.99 12.81
CA GLN A 119 -3.09 1.61 13.30
C GLN A 119 -3.90 1.38 14.59
N GLU A 120 -4.03 2.38 15.46
CA GLU A 120 -4.85 2.25 16.69
C GLU A 120 -6.35 2.26 16.36
N LEU A 121 -6.76 3.06 15.39
CA LEU A 121 -8.13 3.08 14.88
C LEU A 121 -8.44 1.80 14.08
N GLU A 122 -7.50 1.33 13.28
CA GLU A 122 -7.63 0.07 12.53
C GLU A 122 -7.64 -1.16 13.47
N ALA A 123 -6.90 -1.11 14.59
CA ALA A 123 -6.93 -2.16 15.61
C ALA A 123 -8.22 -2.15 16.44
N SER A 124 -8.95 -1.04 16.49
CA SER A 124 -10.26 -0.95 17.14
C SER A 124 -11.43 -1.28 16.20
N CYS A 125 -11.17 -1.36 14.89
CA CYS A 125 -12.17 -1.78 13.92
C CYS A 125 -12.36 -3.31 13.95
N PRO A 126 -13.59 -3.81 13.79
CA PRO A 126 -13.87 -5.25 13.74
C PRO A 126 -13.28 -5.93 12.48
N SER A 127 -12.82 -5.16 11.49
CA SER A 127 -12.15 -5.67 10.29
C SER A 127 -10.67 -5.94 10.57
N ASN A 128 -10.19 -7.13 10.15
CA ASN A 128 -8.80 -7.51 10.27
C ASN A 128 -7.88 -6.51 9.52
N ALA A 129 -6.86 -5.97 10.19
CA ALA A 129 -5.89 -5.03 9.61
C ALA A 129 -5.26 -5.55 8.29
N ALA A 130 -5.08 -6.86 8.17
CA ALA A 130 -4.63 -7.49 6.93
C ALA A 130 -5.65 -7.36 5.79
N ALA A 131 -6.96 -7.45 6.09
CA ALA A 131 -8.01 -7.27 5.07
C ALA A 131 -8.07 -5.82 4.56
N VAL A 132 -7.92 -4.85 5.44
CA VAL A 132 -7.84 -3.42 5.06
C VAL A 132 -6.59 -3.13 4.22
N ALA A 133 -5.43 -3.67 4.63
CA ALA A 133 -4.19 -3.54 3.86
C ALA A 133 -4.29 -4.20 2.48
N CYS A 134 -4.90 -5.38 2.40
CA CYS A 134 -5.17 -6.08 1.15
C CYS A 134 -6.09 -5.27 0.23
N ALA A 135 -7.20 -4.74 0.78
CA ALA A 135 -8.14 -3.92 0.02
C ALA A 135 -7.47 -2.64 -0.52
N ARG A 136 -6.63 -1.97 0.27
CA ARG A 136 -5.86 -0.81 -0.19
C ARG A 136 -4.87 -1.17 -1.30
N LEU A 137 -4.09 -2.24 -1.12
CA LEU A 137 -3.17 -2.70 -2.17
C LEU A 137 -3.91 -3.06 -3.46
N ALA A 138 -5.05 -3.75 -3.35
CA ALA A 138 -5.86 -4.11 -4.50
C ALA A 138 -6.45 -2.90 -5.22
N VAL A 139 -6.99 -1.92 -4.47
CA VAL A 139 -7.61 -0.72 -5.05
C VAL A 139 -6.55 0.20 -5.65
N LEU A 140 -5.50 0.56 -4.89
CA LEU A 140 -4.47 1.47 -5.37
C LEU A 140 -3.61 0.82 -6.47
N GLY A 141 -3.22 -0.45 -6.29
CA GLY A 141 -2.50 -1.21 -7.30
C GLY A 141 -3.34 -1.46 -8.55
N GLY A 142 -4.63 -1.79 -8.39
CA GLY A 142 -5.56 -1.96 -9.50
C GLY A 142 -5.75 -0.67 -10.30
N ALA A 143 -5.92 0.47 -9.62
CA ALA A 143 -6.04 1.77 -10.28
C ALA A 143 -4.80 2.13 -11.09
N THR A 144 -3.59 1.88 -10.55
CA THR A 144 -2.34 2.14 -11.27
C THR A 144 -2.13 1.19 -12.44
N LEU A 145 -2.50 -0.08 -12.31
CA LEU A 145 -2.47 -1.05 -13.42
C LEU A 145 -3.46 -0.70 -14.53
N LEU A 146 -4.67 -0.27 -14.18
CA LEU A 146 -5.67 0.18 -15.15
C LEU A 146 -5.17 1.43 -15.91
N SER A 147 -4.57 2.39 -15.21
CA SER A 147 -3.97 3.55 -15.83
C SER A 147 -2.82 3.19 -16.78
N LEU A 148 -1.97 2.23 -16.37
CA LEU A 148 -0.88 1.73 -17.20
C LEU A 148 -1.42 1.00 -18.45
N ALA A 149 -2.44 0.16 -18.29
CA ALA A 149 -3.10 -0.54 -19.39
C ALA A 149 -3.74 0.46 -20.38
N PHE A 150 -4.38 1.50 -19.86
CA PHE A 150 -4.91 2.60 -20.68
C PHE A 150 -3.80 3.31 -21.44
N ALA A 151 -2.67 3.62 -20.79
CA ALA A 151 -1.52 4.25 -21.46
C ALA A 151 -0.95 3.36 -22.57
N CYS A 152 -0.83 2.07 -22.35
CA CYS A 152 -0.42 1.11 -23.38
C CYS A 152 -1.41 1.06 -24.55
N ALA A 153 -2.72 1.05 -24.25
CA ALA A 153 -3.76 1.05 -25.28
C ALA A 153 -3.78 2.34 -26.10
N ALA A 154 -3.63 3.49 -25.46
CA ALA A 154 -3.55 4.79 -26.14
C ALA A 154 -2.34 4.87 -27.07
N CYS A 155 -1.19 4.33 -26.67
CA CYS A 155 0.02 4.31 -27.49
C CYS A 155 0.07 3.15 -28.50
N ALA A 156 -0.93 2.27 -28.56
CA ALA A 156 -0.93 1.08 -29.43
C ALA A 156 -0.88 1.40 -30.94
N ALA A 157 -1.31 2.59 -31.32
CA ALA A 157 -1.18 3.10 -32.70
C ALA A 157 0.26 3.47 -33.10
N ILE A 158 1.11 3.76 -32.11
CA ILE A 158 2.50 4.22 -32.29
C ILE A 158 3.50 3.11 -32.02
N VAL A 159 3.21 2.26 -31.02
CA VAL A 159 4.10 1.19 -30.52
C VAL A 159 3.33 -0.13 -30.54
N PRO A 160 3.90 -1.23 -31.04
CA PRO A 160 3.25 -2.54 -30.99
C PRO A 160 2.83 -2.88 -29.55
N ALA A 161 1.57 -3.31 -29.37
CA ALA A 161 0.96 -3.49 -28.05
C ALA A 161 1.76 -4.42 -27.11
N GLY A 162 2.34 -5.52 -27.65
CA GLY A 162 3.19 -6.42 -26.86
C GLY A 162 4.48 -5.76 -26.36
N ALA A 163 5.09 -4.92 -27.18
CA ALA A 163 6.28 -4.17 -26.79
C ALA A 163 5.92 -3.07 -25.77
N ALA A 164 4.84 -2.33 -26.01
CA ALA A 164 4.34 -1.32 -25.08
C ALA A 164 4.07 -1.92 -23.69
N ALA A 165 3.39 -3.05 -23.64
CA ALA A 165 3.12 -3.74 -22.38
C ALA A 165 4.40 -4.21 -21.67
N ALA A 166 5.34 -4.84 -22.39
CA ALA A 166 6.60 -5.33 -21.82
C ALA A 166 7.44 -4.17 -21.25
N TYR A 167 7.56 -3.07 -21.98
CA TYR A 167 8.36 -1.91 -21.58
C TYR A 167 7.72 -1.12 -20.43
N ALA A 168 6.41 -1.13 -20.28
CA ALA A 168 5.70 -0.48 -19.21
C ALA A 168 5.62 -1.35 -17.93
N LEU A 169 5.34 -2.65 -18.08
CA LEU A 169 5.16 -3.56 -16.93
C LEU A 169 6.46 -3.89 -16.21
N ALA A 170 7.57 -4.06 -16.91
CA ALA A 170 8.84 -4.41 -16.27
C ALA A 170 9.28 -3.35 -15.24
N PRO A 171 9.43 -2.05 -15.59
CA PRO A 171 9.80 -1.04 -14.61
C PRO A 171 8.72 -0.84 -13.54
N TYR A 172 7.43 -1.00 -13.86
CA TYR A 172 6.34 -0.98 -12.89
C TYR A 172 6.52 -2.06 -11.83
N LEU A 173 6.69 -3.31 -12.23
CA LEU A 173 6.77 -4.46 -11.32
C LEU A 173 8.05 -4.43 -10.47
N VAL A 174 9.19 -4.05 -11.06
CA VAL A 174 10.45 -3.91 -10.33
C VAL A 174 10.35 -2.77 -9.31
N SER A 175 9.76 -1.63 -9.70
CA SER A 175 9.53 -0.51 -8.78
C SER A 175 8.60 -0.90 -7.63
N ALA A 176 7.50 -1.61 -7.93
CA ALA A 176 6.53 -2.04 -6.94
C ALA A 176 7.12 -3.06 -5.96
N ALA A 177 7.85 -4.06 -6.46
CA ALA A 177 8.48 -5.08 -5.63
C ALA A 177 9.54 -4.49 -4.70
N GLY A 178 10.47 -3.70 -5.26
CA GLY A 178 11.55 -3.09 -4.48
C GLY A 178 11.03 -2.01 -3.52
N GLY A 179 10.07 -1.20 -3.96
CA GLY A 179 9.43 -0.21 -3.10
C GLY A 179 8.67 -0.83 -1.92
N LEU A 180 7.94 -1.93 -2.15
CA LEU A 180 7.25 -2.66 -1.08
C LEU A 180 8.24 -3.36 -0.13
N MET A 181 9.33 -3.91 -0.67
CA MET A 181 10.42 -4.47 0.14
C MET A 181 11.04 -3.40 1.06
N LEU A 182 11.35 -2.23 0.53
CA LEU A 182 11.91 -1.11 1.31
C LEU A 182 10.91 -0.61 2.35
N ALA A 183 9.63 -0.43 1.97
CA ALA A 183 8.57 -0.03 2.89
C ALA A 183 8.38 -1.03 4.05
N ARG A 184 8.67 -2.32 3.83
CA ARG A 184 8.63 -3.35 4.87
C ARG A 184 9.81 -3.29 5.82
N ARG A 185 11.01 -2.93 5.31
CA ARG A 185 12.27 -2.95 6.08
C ARG A 185 12.61 -1.61 6.73
N ALA A 186 12.17 -0.51 6.15
CA ALA A 186 12.46 0.82 6.67
C ALA A 186 11.59 1.16 7.90
N ALA A 187 12.12 2.01 8.77
CA ALA A 187 11.34 2.63 9.83
C ALA A 187 10.17 3.44 9.21
N SER A 188 9.04 3.52 9.92
CA SER A 188 7.79 4.08 9.36
C SER A 188 7.93 5.51 8.79
N ALA A 189 8.81 6.33 9.37
CA ALA A 189 9.06 7.70 8.91
C ALA A 189 9.76 7.75 7.55
N ASP A 190 10.74 6.85 7.32
CA ASP A 190 11.61 6.87 6.15
C ASP A 190 11.11 5.98 5.00
N ALA A 191 10.12 5.13 5.27
CA ALA A 191 9.63 4.14 4.31
C ALA A 191 9.09 4.76 3.02
N THR A 192 8.39 5.91 3.12
CA THR A 192 7.85 6.62 1.95
C THR A 192 8.98 7.20 1.10
N ALA A 193 9.95 7.86 1.74
CA ALA A 193 11.09 8.44 1.05
C ALA A 193 11.92 7.35 0.34
N ALA A 194 12.20 6.23 1.03
CA ALA A 194 12.93 5.10 0.45
C ALA A 194 12.21 4.50 -0.78
N ALA A 195 10.89 4.34 -0.71
CA ALA A 195 10.09 3.82 -1.83
C ALA A 195 10.08 4.78 -3.03
N VAL A 196 9.99 6.10 -2.79
CA VAL A 196 10.04 7.12 -3.85
C VAL A 196 11.43 7.17 -4.49
N ILE A 197 12.50 7.18 -3.68
CA ILE A 197 13.88 7.17 -4.17
C ILE A 197 14.14 5.92 -5.01
N TRP A 198 13.68 4.75 -4.57
CA TRP A 198 13.79 3.52 -5.36
C TRP A 198 13.09 3.62 -6.70
N SER A 199 11.85 4.09 -6.72
CA SER A 199 11.07 4.24 -7.95
C SER A 199 11.71 5.27 -8.91
N ALA A 200 12.23 6.37 -8.37
CA ALA A 200 12.99 7.36 -9.14
C ALA A 200 14.28 6.76 -9.72
N GLY A 201 14.99 5.94 -8.94
CA GLY A 201 16.18 5.23 -9.40
C GLY A 201 15.90 4.26 -10.55
N VAL A 202 14.81 3.47 -10.44
CA VAL A 202 14.38 2.58 -11.53
C VAL A 202 14.00 3.39 -12.78
N CYS A 203 13.27 4.50 -12.62
CA CYS A 203 12.92 5.39 -13.72
C CYS A 203 14.17 5.93 -14.43
N ALA A 204 15.10 6.49 -13.65
CA ALA A 204 16.37 7.02 -14.16
C ALA A 204 17.21 5.95 -14.86
N LEU A 205 17.32 4.75 -14.28
CA LEU A 205 18.03 3.62 -14.88
C LEU A 205 17.43 3.22 -16.23
N CYS A 206 16.11 3.10 -16.31
CA CYS A 206 15.42 2.73 -17.55
C CYS A 206 15.58 3.81 -18.64
N LEU A 207 15.50 5.09 -18.27
CA LEU A 207 15.73 6.21 -19.21
C LEU A 207 17.19 6.27 -19.66
N LEU A 208 18.15 6.06 -18.74
CA LEU A 208 19.56 5.98 -19.05
C LEU A 208 19.87 4.81 -19.98
N LEU A 209 19.33 3.61 -19.68
CA LEU A 209 19.50 2.43 -20.53
C LEU A 209 19.00 2.68 -21.95
N ARG A 210 17.92 3.44 -22.10
CA ARG A 210 17.36 3.81 -23.37
C ARG A 210 18.31 4.70 -24.19
N VAL A 211 19.01 5.63 -23.52
CA VAL A 211 19.97 6.53 -24.20
C VAL A 211 21.26 5.78 -24.49
N ALA A 212 21.79 5.02 -23.52
CA ALA A 212 23.08 4.35 -23.62
C ALA A 212 23.04 3.07 -24.49
N ALA A 213 21.90 2.37 -24.50
CA ALA A 213 21.75 1.10 -25.20
C ALA A 213 20.36 1.00 -25.89
N PRO A 214 20.12 1.77 -26.98
CA PRO A 214 18.83 1.79 -27.67
C PRO A 214 18.41 0.40 -28.20
N ALA A 215 19.37 -0.49 -28.45
CA ALA A 215 19.09 -1.89 -28.82
C ALA A 215 18.31 -2.66 -27.76
N ALA A 216 18.39 -2.28 -26.49
CA ALA A 216 17.60 -2.88 -25.41
C ALA A 216 16.08 -2.62 -25.57
N TYR A 217 15.68 -1.66 -26.40
CA TYR A 217 14.28 -1.35 -26.72
C TYR A 217 13.91 -1.71 -28.16
N SER A 218 14.68 -2.60 -28.80
CA SER A 218 14.37 -3.15 -30.11
C SER A 218 13.35 -4.29 -29.99
N ALA A 219 12.69 -4.62 -31.10
CA ALA A 219 11.72 -5.71 -31.17
C ALA A 219 12.30 -7.06 -30.67
N GLY A 220 13.59 -7.32 -30.88
CA GLY A 220 14.27 -8.53 -30.39
C GLY A 220 14.43 -8.59 -28.86
N ALA A 221 14.45 -7.44 -28.20
CA ALA A 221 14.62 -7.35 -26.73
C ALA A 221 13.30 -7.53 -25.95
N VAL A 222 12.15 -7.60 -26.60
CA VAL A 222 10.82 -7.73 -25.94
C VAL A 222 10.78 -8.94 -25.01
N TRP A 223 11.38 -10.07 -25.41
CA TRP A 223 11.43 -11.27 -24.58
C TRP A 223 12.25 -11.09 -23.28
N ALA A 224 13.32 -10.32 -23.33
CA ALA A 224 14.10 -9.99 -22.14
C ALA A 224 13.26 -9.15 -21.17
N TRP A 225 12.52 -8.15 -21.65
CA TRP A 225 11.62 -7.35 -20.83
C TRP A 225 10.44 -8.16 -20.29
N ALA A 226 9.91 -9.11 -21.07
CA ALA A 226 8.90 -10.04 -20.60
C ALA A 226 9.42 -10.94 -19.48
N ALA A 227 10.67 -11.43 -19.58
CA ALA A 227 11.31 -12.19 -18.53
C ALA A 227 11.53 -11.35 -17.25
N VAL A 228 11.97 -10.10 -17.39
CA VAL A 228 12.09 -9.15 -16.26
C VAL A 228 10.73 -8.89 -15.63
N SER A 229 9.66 -8.75 -16.43
CA SER A 229 8.29 -8.59 -15.93
C SER A 229 7.84 -9.82 -15.14
N ALA A 230 8.08 -11.02 -15.63
CA ALA A 230 7.75 -12.26 -14.94
C ALA A 230 8.50 -12.39 -13.59
N ALA A 231 9.81 -12.13 -13.59
CA ALA A 231 10.62 -12.13 -12.38
C ALA A 231 10.16 -11.05 -11.38
N GLY A 232 9.86 -9.86 -11.88
CA GLY A 232 9.31 -8.76 -11.07
C GLY A 232 7.94 -9.10 -10.46
N ALA A 233 7.07 -9.78 -11.21
CA ALA A 233 5.77 -10.22 -10.72
C ALA A 233 5.90 -11.27 -9.59
N LEU A 234 6.80 -12.24 -9.75
CA LEU A 234 7.08 -13.23 -8.71
C LEU A 234 7.68 -12.58 -7.46
N TRP A 235 8.60 -11.63 -7.64
CA TRP A 235 9.16 -10.86 -6.54
C TRP A 235 8.09 -10.03 -5.83
N LEU A 236 7.24 -9.31 -6.57
CA LEU A 236 6.13 -8.54 -6.02
C LEU A 236 5.16 -9.41 -5.23
N ALA A 237 4.77 -10.56 -5.76
CA ALA A 237 3.88 -11.51 -5.07
C ALA A 237 4.47 -11.96 -3.73
N ARG A 238 5.77 -12.26 -3.70
CA ARG A 238 6.49 -12.65 -2.48
C ARG A 238 6.52 -11.51 -1.44
N GLU A 239 6.82 -10.28 -1.88
CA GLU A 239 6.86 -9.12 -0.99
C GLU A 239 5.46 -8.73 -0.49
N ALA A 240 4.44 -8.82 -1.33
CA ALA A 240 3.06 -8.58 -0.94
C ALA A 240 2.58 -9.61 0.10
N ALA A 241 2.90 -10.89 -0.09
CA ALA A 241 2.60 -11.92 0.91
C ALA A 241 3.32 -11.65 2.24
N GLY A 242 4.60 -11.22 2.19
CA GLY A 242 5.36 -10.81 3.38
C GLY A 242 4.74 -9.60 4.08
N TRP A 243 4.30 -8.60 3.32
CA TRP A 243 3.62 -7.41 3.84
C TRP A 243 2.30 -7.76 4.55
N LEU A 244 1.46 -8.59 3.94
CA LEU A 244 0.20 -9.02 4.51
C LEU A 244 0.39 -9.82 5.80
N ARG A 245 1.42 -10.67 5.87
CA ARG A 245 1.78 -11.40 7.12
C ARG A 245 2.16 -10.43 8.24
N LEU A 246 2.94 -9.40 7.95
CA LEU A 246 3.29 -8.37 8.94
C LEU A 246 2.06 -7.60 9.44
N CYS A 247 1.14 -7.26 8.56
CA CYS A 247 -0.12 -6.61 8.94
C CYS A 247 -0.97 -7.52 9.84
N ALA A 248 -1.02 -8.83 9.57
CA ALA A 248 -1.71 -9.80 10.40
C ALA A 248 -1.06 -9.97 11.79
N GLN A 249 0.28 -10.03 11.85
CA GLN A 249 1.04 -10.21 13.10
C GLN A 249 1.00 -8.95 13.98
N GLY A 250 1.00 -7.76 13.39
CA GLY A 250 0.89 -6.48 14.11
C GLY A 250 -0.38 -6.39 14.95
N GLY A 251 -1.49 -6.96 14.48
CA GLY A 251 -2.73 -7.08 15.24
C GLY A 251 -2.59 -7.99 16.47
N VAL A 252 -1.94 -9.14 16.31
CA VAL A 252 -1.74 -10.13 17.39
C VAL A 252 -0.74 -9.63 18.44
N ALA A 253 0.36 -8.99 18.01
CA ALA A 253 1.37 -8.45 18.94
C ALA A 253 0.83 -7.29 19.79
N SER A 254 -0.03 -6.44 19.23
CA SER A 254 -0.69 -5.37 20.00
C SER A 254 -1.65 -5.91 21.04
N GLU A 255 -2.34 -7.00 20.76
CA GLU A 255 -3.26 -7.66 21.69
C GLU A 255 -2.52 -8.40 22.81
N SER A 256 -1.42 -9.10 22.50
CA SER A 256 -0.57 -9.73 23.50
C SER A 256 0.13 -8.71 24.41
N ALA A 257 0.61 -7.59 23.84
CA ALA A 257 1.18 -6.49 24.62
C ALA A 257 0.15 -5.77 25.51
N ARG A 258 -1.11 -5.66 25.06
CA ARG A 258 -2.22 -5.17 25.90
C ARG A 258 -2.52 -6.14 27.04
N ARG A 259 -2.57 -7.45 26.77
CA ARG A 259 -2.77 -8.47 27.82
C ARG A 259 -1.62 -8.46 28.83
N ALA A 260 -0.36 -8.38 28.38
CA ALA A 260 0.81 -8.30 29.27
C ALA A 260 0.86 -7.04 30.13
N ARG A 261 0.23 -5.92 29.74
CA ARG A 261 0.10 -4.70 30.56
C ARG A 261 -1.12 -4.70 31.47
N ALA A 262 -2.04 -5.66 31.30
CA ALA A 262 -3.24 -5.82 32.13
C ALA A 262 -3.00 -6.71 33.35
N PHE A 263 -1.85 -7.37 33.44
CA PHE A 263 -1.32 -8.11 34.59
C PHE A 263 -0.19 -7.32 35.27
#